data_c9005f77366ff9ae0a931807631f9022
#
_entry.id   c9005f77366ff9ae0a931807631f9022
#
_cell.length_a   1.000
_cell.length_b   1.000
_cell.length_c   1.000
_cell.angle_alpha   90.00
_cell.angle_beta   90.00
_cell.angle_gamma   90.00
#
_symmetry.space_group_name_H-M   'P 1'
#
loop_
_entity.id
_entity.type
_entity.pdbx_description
1 polymer ?
#
loop_
_entity_poly.entity_id
_entity_poly.type
_entity_poly.pdbx_seq_one_letter_code
_entity_poly.pdbx_strand_id
1 'polypeptide(L)'
;MTFDEVNKIICSYEFYCVDEEYGNAAKYYKYPGIDRLALYAENLCEQNLNSLDKKHYSEKDLNRVDVVTFSPIVLWSTGEIGINYAIESLRLWRKNIHKKTFKLTEERLHKELKNFKTSLESLLQDQKIMKMCQKLEKMETDFD
;
A
#
# COMPACT_ATOMS: atom_id res chain seq x y z
N MET A 1 -10.69 -2.63 16.18
CA MET A 1 -9.39 -3.33 16.31
C MET A 1 -8.32 -2.34 16.73
N THR A 2 -7.39 -2.77 17.58
CA THR A 2 -6.25 -1.96 17.99
C THR A 2 -5.18 -1.95 16.91
N PHE A 3 -4.26 -0.98 16.98
CA PHE A 3 -3.11 -0.94 16.07
C PHE A 3 -2.25 -2.20 16.18
N ASP A 4 -2.08 -2.75 17.39
CA ASP A 4 -1.29 -3.98 17.58
C ASP A 4 -1.92 -5.18 16.87
N GLU A 5 -3.24 -5.34 16.98
CA GLU A 5 -3.98 -6.41 16.30
C GLU A 5 -3.89 -6.27 14.79
N VAL A 6 -4.11 -5.07 14.28
CA VAL A 6 -4.04 -4.76 12.84
C VAL A 6 -2.63 -4.95 12.32
N ASN A 7 -1.63 -4.49 13.06
CA ASN A 7 -0.22 -4.64 12.70
C ASN A 7 0.18 -6.11 12.54
N LYS A 8 -0.25 -6.96 13.48
CA LYS A 8 0.01 -8.41 13.39
C LYS A 8 -0.59 -9.03 12.14
N ILE A 9 -1.81 -8.66 11.81
CA ILE A 9 -2.50 -9.18 10.62
C ILE A 9 -1.80 -8.69 9.34
N ILE A 10 -1.52 -7.40 9.23
CA ILE A 10 -0.84 -6.83 8.07
C ILE A 10 0.53 -7.47 7.86
N CYS A 11 1.32 -7.59 8.92
CA CYS A 11 2.64 -8.20 8.85
C CYS A 11 2.59 -9.69 8.52
N SER A 12 1.50 -10.40 8.83
CA SER A 12 1.32 -11.81 8.47
C SER A 12 1.22 -12.04 6.96
N TYR A 13 0.93 -10.99 6.18
CA TYR A 13 0.90 -11.02 4.71
C TYR A 13 2.20 -10.48 4.09
N GLU A 14 3.29 -10.45 4.85
CA GLU A 14 4.63 -10.01 4.44
C GLU A 14 4.82 -8.51 4.31
N PHE A 15 3.81 -7.70 4.58
CA PHE A 15 3.97 -6.25 4.67
C PHE A 15 4.78 -5.89 5.92
N TYR A 16 5.50 -4.79 5.87
CA TYR A 16 6.29 -4.31 7.00
C TYR A 16 6.08 -2.83 7.25
N CYS A 17 6.02 -2.45 8.53
CA CYS A 17 5.83 -1.06 8.94
C CYS A 17 7.10 -0.26 8.72
N VAL A 18 6.99 0.90 8.09
CA VAL A 18 8.12 1.78 7.77
C VAL A 18 8.06 3.12 8.47
N ASP A 19 6.87 3.55 8.89
CA ASP A 19 6.71 4.83 9.57
C ASP A 19 5.46 4.84 10.44
N GLU A 20 5.51 5.66 11.50
CA GLU A 20 4.40 5.88 12.41
C GLU A 20 4.26 7.38 12.65
N GLU A 21 3.05 7.91 12.52
CA GLU A 21 2.78 9.30 12.84
C GLU A 21 2.56 9.51 14.33
N TYR A 22 2.67 10.77 14.73
CA TYR A 22 2.46 11.21 16.12
C TYR A 22 1.15 10.70 16.70
N GLY A 23 1.20 10.16 17.93
CA GLY A 23 0.04 9.69 18.64
C GLY A 23 -0.60 8.44 18.07
N ASN A 24 0.10 7.68 17.23
CA ASN A 24 -0.42 6.50 16.54
C ASN A 24 -1.63 6.79 15.64
N ALA A 25 -1.71 8.01 15.09
CA ALA A 25 -2.79 8.37 14.17
C ALA A 25 -2.77 7.54 12.88
N ALA A 26 -1.59 7.12 12.45
CA ALA A 26 -1.44 6.29 11.27
C ALA A 26 -0.16 5.45 11.33
N LYS A 27 -0.20 4.27 10.69
CA LYS A 27 0.98 3.44 10.45
C LYS A 27 1.06 3.14 8.96
N TYR A 28 2.27 3.21 8.42
CA TYR A 28 2.56 3.10 6.99
C TYR A 28 3.34 1.83 6.72
N TYR A 29 2.98 1.13 5.64
CA TYR A 29 3.54 -0.18 5.32
C TYR A 29 4.02 -0.25 3.88
N LYS A 30 5.11 -0.99 3.68
CA LYS A 30 5.63 -1.35 2.36
C LYS A 30 5.52 -2.85 2.15
N TYR A 31 5.63 -3.27 0.90
CA TYR A 31 5.71 -4.66 0.49
C TYR A 31 7.10 -4.99 -0.06
N PRO A 32 7.67 -6.18 0.23
CA PRO A 32 9.00 -6.54 -0.30
C PRO A 32 9.07 -6.44 -1.83
N GLY A 33 10.13 -5.82 -2.32
CA GLY A 33 10.33 -5.61 -3.75
C GLY A 33 9.69 -4.36 -4.33
N ILE A 34 8.88 -3.64 -3.54
CA ILE A 34 8.23 -2.39 -3.96
C ILE A 34 8.73 -1.26 -3.07
N ASP A 35 9.51 -0.33 -3.66
CA ASP A 35 10.04 0.82 -2.94
C ASP A 35 9.05 2.00 -2.98
N ARG A 36 7.82 1.72 -2.59
CA ARG A 36 6.74 2.69 -2.48
C ARG A 36 5.83 2.28 -1.35
N LEU A 37 5.15 3.25 -0.76
CA LEU A 37 4.17 3.00 0.28
C LEU A 37 3.04 2.15 -0.28
N ALA A 38 2.79 0.99 0.32
CA ALA A 38 1.76 0.07 -0.15
C ALA A 38 0.40 0.34 0.48
N LEU A 39 0.38 0.52 1.80
CA LEU A 39 -0.88 0.76 2.52
C LEU A 39 -0.63 1.52 3.82
N TYR A 40 -1.69 2.09 4.35
CA TYR A 40 -1.65 2.72 5.67
C TYR A 40 -2.94 2.45 6.44
N ALA A 41 -2.77 2.30 7.76
CA ALA A 41 -3.85 2.08 8.71
C ALA A 41 -4.03 3.35 9.54
N GLU A 42 -5.26 3.84 9.68
CA GLU A 42 -5.53 5.14 10.27
C GLU A 42 -6.56 5.09 11.39
N ASN A 43 -6.31 5.93 12.38
CA ASN A 43 -7.29 6.29 13.41
C ASN A 43 -7.91 7.63 13.04
N LEU A 44 -9.17 7.63 12.64
CA LEU A 44 -9.86 8.85 12.22
C LEU A 44 -10.12 9.83 13.36
N CYS A 45 -10.18 9.35 14.60
CA CYS A 45 -10.38 10.22 15.76
C CYS A 45 -9.25 11.23 15.93
N GLU A 46 -7.98 10.78 15.77
CA GLU A 46 -6.83 11.68 15.91
C GLU A 46 -6.69 12.66 14.76
N GLN A 47 -7.04 12.26 13.55
CA GLN A 47 -6.90 13.11 12.36
C GLN A 47 -7.88 14.28 12.33
N ASN A 48 -9.06 14.10 12.90
CA ASN A 48 -10.14 15.08 12.83
C ASN A 48 -10.29 15.93 14.10
N LEU A 49 -9.41 15.73 15.08
CA LEU A 49 -9.52 16.40 16.37
C LEU A 49 -8.49 17.52 16.53
N ASN A 50 -8.96 18.65 17.10
CA ASN A 50 -8.07 19.64 17.69
C ASN A 50 -7.66 19.17 19.09
N SER A 51 -6.68 19.85 19.70
CA SER A 51 -6.12 19.47 21.00
C SER A 51 -7.12 19.50 22.16
N LEU A 52 -8.24 20.21 22.03
CA LEU A 52 -9.30 20.30 23.05
C LEU A 52 -10.19 19.06 22.99
N ASP A 53 -10.49 18.58 21.80
CA ASP A 53 -11.37 17.43 21.60
C ASP A 53 -10.71 16.11 22.02
N LYS A 54 -9.37 15.99 21.90
CA LYS A 54 -8.61 14.82 22.37
C LYS A 54 -8.83 14.46 23.83
N LYS A 55 -9.17 15.42 24.68
CA LYS A 55 -9.43 15.20 26.10
C LYS A 55 -10.69 14.39 26.36
N HIS A 56 -11.61 14.31 25.42
CA HIS A 56 -12.87 13.59 25.53
C HIS A 56 -12.77 12.13 25.08
N TYR A 57 -11.63 11.70 24.54
CA TYR A 57 -11.43 10.34 24.04
C TYR A 57 -10.54 9.54 24.99
N SER A 58 -10.93 8.29 25.23
CA SER A 58 -10.15 7.36 26.05
C SER A 58 -8.94 6.85 25.24
N GLU A 59 -7.94 6.27 25.94
CA GLU A 59 -6.81 5.62 25.28
C GLU A 59 -7.27 4.53 24.32
N LYS A 60 -8.35 3.81 24.67
CA LYS A 60 -8.95 2.79 23.82
C LYS A 60 -9.45 3.37 22.50
N ASP A 61 -10.06 4.55 22.52
CA ASP A 61 -10.54 5.23 21.32
C ASP A 61 -9.38 5.72 20.45
N LEU A 62 -8.28 6.14 21.06
CA LEU A 62 -7.10 6.62 20.35
C LEU A 62 -6.21 5.52 19.82
N ASN A 63 -6.34 4.31 20.36
CA ASN A 63 -5.53 3.15 19.94
C ASN A 63 -6.28 2.20 19.00
N ARG A 64 -7.34 2.66 18.34
CA ARG A 64 -8.07 1.85 17.39
C ARG A 64 -7.73 2.23 15.96
N VAL A 65 -7.86 1.27 15.06
CA VAL A 65 -7.78 1.52 13.62
C VAL A 65 -9.20 1.55 13.06
N ASP A 66 -9.56 2.61 12.35
CA ASP A 66 -10.88 2.80 11.78
C ASP A 66 -10.94 2.43 10.30
N VAL A 67 -9.90 2.77 9.55
CA VAL A 67 -9.83 2.51 8.12
C VAL A 67 -8.44 2.06 7.71
N VAL A 68 -8.39 1.32 6.61
CA VAL A 68 -7.15 0.95 5.92
C VAL A 68 -7.26 1.43 4.47
N THR A 69 -6.20 2.03 3.97
CA THR A 69 -6.14 2.53 2.61
C THR A 69 -4.97 1.90 1.86
N PHE A 70 -5.26 1.31 0.71
CA PHE A 70 -4.25 0.80 -0.22
C PHE A 70 -3.86 1.90 -1.20
N SER A 71 -2.56 2.04 -1.45
CA SER A 71 -2.02 3.04 -2.37
C SER A 71 -2.29 2.65 -3.83
N PRO A 72 -2.45 3.65 -4.72
CA PRO A 72 -2.60 3.40 -6.15
C PRO A 72 -1.22 3.10 -6.76
N ILE A 73 -0.87 1.83 -6.84
CA ILE A 73 0.43 1.37 -7.34
C ILE A 73 0.34 1.08 -8.84
N VAL A 74 1.33 1.51 -9.59
CA VAL A 74 1.36 1.39 -11.04
C VAL A 74 2.69 0.82 -11.52
N LEU A 75 2.61 -0.08 -12.51
CA LEU A 75 3.76 -0.49 -13.30
C LEU A 75 3.72 0.32 -14.61
N TRP A 76 4.73 1.16 -14.78
CA TRP A 76 4.88 2.00 -15.96
C TRP A 76 5.45 1.22 -17.14
N SER A 77 5.25 1.70 -18.35
CA SER A 77 5.81 1.10 -19.56
C SER A 77 7.34 1.10 -19.59
N THR A 78 7.97 1.92 -18.76
CA THR A 78 9.42 1.94 -18.56
C THR A 78 9.94 0.76 -17.73
N GLY A 79 9.06 0.01 -17.07
CA GLY A 79 9.43 -1.05 -16.13
C GLY A 79 9.57 -0.59 -14.69
N GLU A 80 9.30 0.67 -14.41
CA GLU A 80 9.33 1.22 -13.06
C GLU A 80 8.00 1.04 -12.35
N ILE A 81 8.04 0.78 -11.05
CA ILE A 81 6.88 0.74 -10.17
C ILE A 81 6.81 2.08 -9.44
N GLY A 82 5.64 2.70 -9.44
CA GLY A 82 5.42 3.97 -8.77
C GLY A 82 4.03 4.08 -8.17
N ILE A 83 3.73 5.25 -7.61
CA ILE A 83 2.40 5.61 -7.14
C ILE A 83 1.86 6.66 -8.09
N ASN A 84 0.64 6.45 -8.57
CA ASN A 84 0.01 7.40 -9.48
C ASN A 84 -1.33 7.87 -8.93
N TYR A 85 -1.40 9.15 -8.64
CA TYR A 85 -2.64 9.81 -8.20
C TYR A 85 -3.38 10.50 -9.35
N ALA A 86 -2.75 10.58 -10.55
CA ALA A 86 -3.30 11.28 -11.71
C ALA A 86 -3.71 10.29 -12.80
N ILE A 87 -4.90 10.49 -13.35
CA ILE A 87 -5.46 9.66 -14.42
C ILE A 87 -4.84 9.98 -15.79
N GLU A 88 -4.13 11.08 -15.89
CA GLU A 88 -3.64 11.66 -17.15
C GLU A 88 -2.57 10.83 -17.87
N SER A 89 -1.98 9.85 -17.18
CA SER A 89 -0.87 9.04 -17.69
C SER A 89 -1.28 7.65 -18.18
N LEU A 90 -2.55 7.43 -18.52
CA LEU A 90 -3.09 6.12 -18.93
C LEU A 90 -2.29 5.42 -20.05
N ARG A 91 -1.72 6.19 -20.97
CA ARG A 91 -0.93 5.66 -22.10
C ARG A 91 0.41 5.06 -21.69
N LEU A 92 0.90 5.43 -20.48
CA LEU A 92 2.19 4.98 -19.97
C LEU A 92 2.05 3.78 -19.04
N TRP A 93 0.83 3.42 -18.67
CA TRP A 93 0.60 2.32 -17.75
C TRP A 93 0.61 0.97 -18.49
N ARG A 94 1.27 0.02 -17.89
CA ARG A 94 1.18 -1.37 -18.30
C ARG A 94 0.18 -2.13 -17.43
N LYS A 95 0.20 -1.84 -16.13
CA LYS A 95 -0.69 -2.44 -15.13
C LYS A 95 -0.82 -1.51 -13.94
N ASN A 96 -1.99 -1.44 -13.36
CA ASN A 96 -2.19 -0.61 -12.18
C ASN A 96 -3.10 -1.27 -11.14
N ILE A 97 -2.88 -0.87 -9.91
CA ILE A 97 -3.72 -1.21 -8.77
C ILE A 97 -4.34 0.11 -8.28
N HIS A 98 -5.66 0.18 -8.26
CA HIS A 98 -6.37 1.40 -7.88
C HIS A 98 -6.31 1.64 -6.38
N LYS A 99 -6.38 2.90 -5.98
CA LYS A 99 -6.55 3.30 -4.59
C LYS A 99 -7.82 2.67 -4.03
N LYS A 100 -7.73 2.10 -2.82
CA LYS A 100 -8.87 1.51 -2.15
C LYS A 100 -8.82 1.84 -0.66
N THR A 101 -9.93 2.39 -0.15
CA THR A 101 -10.13 2.67 1.26
C THR A 101 -11.34 1.87 1.74
N PHE A 102 -11.20 1.18 2.86
CA PHE A 102 -12.31 0.40 3.41
C PHE A 102 -12.39 0.49 4.93
N LYS A 103 -13.62 0.35 5.41
CA LYS A 103 -13.91 0.29 6.83
C LYS A 103 -13.43 -1.03 7.41
N LEU A 104 -12.72 -0.96 8.52
CA LEU A 104 -12.03 -2.10 9.09
C LEU A 104 -12.96 -3.06 9.81
N THR A 105 -12.95 -4.32 9.37
CA THR A 105 -13.34 -5.50 10.15
C THR A 105 -12.24 -6.54 9.97
N GLU A 106 -12.07 -7.44 10.91
CA GLU A 106 -11.03 -8.47 10.84
C GLU A 106 -11.16 -9.32 9.58
N GLU A 107 -12.38 -9.79 9.30
CA GLU A 107 -12.69 -10.59 8.11
C GLU A 107 -12.36 -9.84 6.81
N ARG A 108 -12.79 -8.59 6.71
CA ARG A 108 -12.53 -7.75 5.53
C ARG A 108 -11.05 -7.44 5.38
N LEU A 109 -10.36 -7.19 6.49
CA LEU A 109 -8.91 -6.94 6.46
C LEU A 109 -8.15 -8.13 5.87
N HIS A 110 -8.42 -9.34 6.31
CA HIS A 110 -7.81 -10.56 5.76
C HIS A 110 -8.10 -10.73 4.27
N LYS A 111 -9.35 -10.56 3.88
CA LYS A 111 -9.78 -10.67 2.47
C LYS A 111 -9.06 -9.66 1.58
N GLU A 112 -9.08 -8.40 1.99
CA GLU A 112 -8.50 -7.32 1.21
C GLU A 112 -6.97 -7.42 1.13
N LEU A 113 -6.30 -7.78 2.21
CA LEU A 113 -4.86 -7.99 2.22
C LEU A 113 -4.42 -9.14 1.32
N LYS A 114 -5.16 -10.25 1.35
CA LYS A 114 -4.89 -11.40 0.49
C LYS A 114 -4.99 -11.01 -0.99
N ASN A 115 -6.06 -10.30 -1.36
CA ASN A 115 -6.28 -9.85 -2.73
C ASN A 115 -5.20 -8.84 -3.16
N PHE A 116 -4.88 -7.90 -2.28
CA PHE A 116 -3.86 -6.88 -2.54
C PHE A 116 -2.48 -7.50 -2.73
N LYS A 117 -2.11 -8.42 -1.85
CA LYS A 117 -0.84 -9.18 -1.96
C LYS A 117 -0.75 -9.91 -3.30
N THR A 118 -1.80 -10.60 -3.70
CA THR A 118 -1.86 -11.30 -4.99
C THR A 118 -1.65 -10.33 -6.15
N SER A 119 -2.28 -9.17 -6.10
CA SER A 119 -2.12 -8.13 -7.12
C SER A 119 -0.69 -7.58 -7.17
N LEU A 120 -0.07 -7.34 -6.01
CA LEU A 120 1.30 -6.85 -5.92
C LEU A 120 2.31 -7.89 -6.47
N GLU A 121 2.13 -9.15 -6.14
CA GLU A 121 2.98 -10.23 -6.64
C GLU A 121 2.87 -10.38 -8.16
N SER A 122 1.65 -10.27 -8.69
CA SER A 122 1.41 -10.27 -10.14
C SER A 122 2.10 -9.10 -10.84
N LEU A 123 2.05 -7.92 -10.22
CA LEU A 123 2.71 -6.71 -10.75
C LEU A 123 4.24 -6.87 -10.74
N LEU A 124 4.81 -7.43 -9.68
CA LEU A 124 6.23 -7.73 -9.60
C LEU A 124 6.66 -8.76 -10.64
N GLN A 125 5.85 -9.77 -10.89
CA GLN A 125 6.11 -10.77 -11.92
C GLN A 125 6.11 -10.14 -13.31
N ASP A 126 5.14 -9.30 -13.60
CA ASP A 126 5.07 -8.56 -14.88
C ASP A 126 6.29 -7.66 -15.05
N GLN A 127 6.76 -7.02 -13.97
CA GLN A 127 7.98 -6.21 -14.01
C GLN A 127 9.20 -7.05 -14.38
N LYS A 128 9.35 -8.23 -13.81
CA LYS A 128 10.45 -9.14 -14.13
C LYS A 128 10.44 -9.55 -15.59
N ILE A 129 9.28 -9.92 -16.11
CA ILE A 129 9.09 -10.31 -17.52
C ILE A 129 9.45 -9.13 -18.43
N MET A 130 8.97 -7.95 -18.12
CA MET A 130 9.24 -6.71 -18.87
C MET A 130 10.75 -6.41 -18.94
N LYS A 131 11.43 -6.48 -17.79
CA LYS A 131 12.88 -6.26 -17.74
C LYS A 131 13.68 -7.31 -18.52
N MET A 132 13.24 -8.56 -18.49
CA MET A 132 13.84 -9.62 -19.28
C MET A 132 13.68 -9.36 -20.78
N CYS A 133 12.49 -8.96 -21.23
CA CYS A 133 12.22 -8.63 -22.64
C CYS A 133 13.08 -7.44 -23.10
N GLN A 134 13.19 -6.39 -22.29
CA GLN A 134 14.03 -5.22 -22.59
C GLN A 134 15.51 -5.61 -22.71
N LYS A 135 15.98 -6.49 -21.84
CA LYS A 135 17.35 -6.99 -21.88
C LYS A 135 17.62 -7.80 -23.12
N LEU A 136 16.70 -8.65 -23.55
CA LEU A 136 16.80 -9.45 -24.77
C LEU A 136 16.82 -8.56 -26.02
N GLU A 137 15.95 -7.56 -26.09
CA GLU A 137 15.92 -6.59 -27.20
C GLU A 137 17.26 -5.86 -27.30
N LYS A 138 17.82 -5.44 -26.18
CA LYS A 138 19.14 -4.78 -26.16
C LYS A 138 20.24 -5.72 -26.64
N MET A 139 20.21 -6.98 -26.28
CA MET A 139 21.18 -7.97 -26.74
C MET A 139 21.08 -8.21 -28.24
N GLU A 140 19.86 -8.27 -28.81
CA GLU A 140 19.64 -8.40 -30.24
C GLU A 140 20.19 -7.20 -31.02
N THR A 141 19.97 -5.98 -30.52
CA THR A 141 20.50 -4.77 -31.16
C THR A 141 22.01 -4.67 -31.09
N ASP A 142 22.65 -5.20 -30.04
CA ASP A 142 24.10 -5.18 -29.89
C ASP A 142 24.81 -6.14 -30.87
N PHE A 143 24.10 -7.11 -31.48
CA PHE A 143 24.64 -8.05 -32.44
C PHE A 143 24.42 -7.65 -33.91
N ASP A 144 23.63 -6.64 -34.14
CA ASP A 144 23.39 -6.07 -35.47
C ASP A 144 24.37 -4.91 -35.74
#